data_9a6223d705824a4d5a2742f009f82bb1
#
_entry.id   9a6223d705824a4d5a2742f009f82bb1
#
_cell.length_a   1.000
_cell.length_b   1.000
_cell.length_c   1.000
_cell.angle_alpha   90.00
_cell.angle_beta   90.00
_cell.angle_gamma   90.00
#
_symmetry.space_group_name_H-M   'P 1'
#
loop_
_entity.id
_entity.type
_entity.pdbx_description
1 polymer ?
#
loop_
_entity_poly.entity_id
_entity_poly.type
_entity_poly.pdbx_seq_one_letter_code
_entity_poly.pdbx_strand_id
1 'polypeptide(L)'
;LPDLVDALAAGPMPVAADQLAVLRERLDAKDAGTVAQIAPAYLPLVEAAGPFDQALARLRAFDAAGVLASRLDGLAEIARAVDGRVALTLDPTERHGFEYQTWLGFSLFARGAGAEIGRGGTYTIVHEGGAEEAATGFSLYGDRLASEPAPERRRLFLPLGTPGAAGAEMRAEGWVTVAALEPDDTPDAQLCTHVWEAGRVRAV
;
A
#
# COMPACT_ATOMS: atom_id res chain seq x y z
N LEU A 1 1.09 14.23 2.00
CA LEU A 1 2.41 14.87 1.84
C LEU A 1 2.88 15.37 3.21
N PRO A 2 3.70 14.59 3.96
CA PRO A 2 4.05 14.90 5.36
C PRO A 2 4.72 16.27 5.57
N ASP A 3 5.58 16.66 4.65
CA ASP A 3 6.36 17.91 4.73
C ASP A 3 5.72 19.12 4.01
N LEU A 4 4.51 18.96 3.47
CA LEU A 4 3.86 20.01 2.68
C LEU A 4 3.66 21.31 3.44
N VAL A 5 3.14 21.21 4.66
CA VAL A 5 2.85 22.39 5.51
C VAL A 5 4.15 23.12 5.88
N ASP A 6 5.22 22.36 6.15
CA ASP A 6 6.54 22.91 6.48
C ASP A 6 7.15 23.65 5.30
N ALA A 7 7.08 23.07 4.10
CA ALA A 7 7.58 23.69 2.89
C ALA A 7 6.86 25.01 2.58
N LEU A 8 5.55 25.05 2.77
CA LEU A 8 4.75 26.27 2.58
C LEU A 8 5.03 27.30 3.67
N ALA A 9 5.14 26.90 4.93
CA ALA A 9 5.39 27.79 6.06
C ALA A 9 6.81 28.37 6.05
N ALA A 10 7.79 27.62 5.57
CA ALA A 10 9.16 28.10 5.37
C ALA A 10 9.32 29.04 4.16
N GLY A 11 8.32 29.09 3.29
CA GLY A 11 8.33 29.85 2.04
C GLY A 11 7.22 30.90 1.95
N PRO A 12 6.28 30.75 0.98
CA PRO A 12 5.33 31.81 0.64
C PRO A 12 4.20 32.04 1.66
N MET A 13 4.00 31.10 2.60
CA MET A 13 2.85 31.12 3.50
C MET A 13 3.30 30.98 4.97
N PRO A 14 4.05 31.98 5.52
CA PRO A 14 4.60 31.88 6.86
C PRO A 14 3.50 31.78 7.92
N VAL A 15 3.75 30.92 8.91
CA VAL A 15 2.89 30.70 10.08
C VAL A 15 3.77 30.85 11.33
N ALA A 16 3.22 31.43 12.40
CA ALA A 16 3.93 31.54 13.65
C ALA A 16 4.31 30.14 14.21
N ALA A 17 5.53 30.00 14.74
CA ALA A 17 6.07 28.72 15.15
C ALA A 17 5.21 27.98 16.19
N ASP A 18 4.57 28.72 17.09
CA ASP A 18 3.64 28.20 18.10
C ASP A 18 2.32 27.71 17.51
N GLN A 19 1.93 28.19 16.33
CA GLN A 19 0.70 27.79 15.64
C GLN A 19 0.92 26.64 14.63
N LEU A 20 2.16 26.40 14.21
CA LEU A 20 2.45 25.44 13.15
C LEU A 20 2.04 24.00 13.50
N ALA A 21 2.28 23.57 14.74
CA ALA A 21 1.88 22.24 15.22
C ALA A 21 0.36 22.09 15.23
N VAL A 22 -0.34 23.12 15.71
CA VAL A 22 -1.82 23.15 15.75
C VAL A 22 -2.36 23.14 14.31
N LEU A 23 -1.78 23.93 13.42
CA LEU A 23 -2.21 23.96 12.02
C LEU A 23 -2.11 22.57 11.34
N ARG A 24 -1.00 21.84 11.54
CA ARG A 24 -0.83 20.48 11.01
C ARG A 24 -1.91 19.53 11.53
N GLU A 25 -2.19 19.58 12.83
CA GLU A 25 -3.23 18.74 13.45
C GLU A 25 -4.63 19.08 12.90
N ARG A 26 -4.95 20.36 12.73
CA ARG A 26 -6.25 20.79 12.24
C ARG A 26 -6.45 20.50 10.76
N LEU A 27 -5.40 20.59 9.96
CA LEU A 27 -5.43 20.18 8.54
C LEU A 27 -5.64 18.68 8.40
N ASP A 28 -4.96 17.86 9.20
CA ASP A 28 -5.14 16.40 9.24
C ASP A 28 -6.58 16.02 9.64
N ALA A 29 -7.08 16.66 10.69
CA ALA A 29 -8.47 16.50 11.16
C ALA A 29 -9.53 17.09 10.22
N LYS A 30 -9.14 17.78 9.14
CA LYS A 30 -10.06 18.51 8.24
C LYS A 30 -10.92 19.56 8.95
N ASP A 31 -10.41 20.15 10.02
CA ASP A 31 -11.08 21.20 10.78
C ASP A 31 -10.96 22.56 10.08
N ALA A 32 -11.78 22.71 9.02
CA ALA A 32 -11.81 23.93 8.22
C ALA A 32 -12.12 25.19 9.06
N GLY A 33 -12.93 25.04 10.13
CA GLY A 33 -13.32 26.15 11.01
C GLY A 33 -12.11 26.72 11.75
N THR A 34 -11.32 25.86 12.38
CA THR A 34 -10.10 26.30 13.08
C THR A 34 -9.01 26.75 12.11
N VAL A 35 -8.82 26.06 10.98
CA VAL A 35 -7.86 26.47 9.94
C VAL A 35 -8.17 27.89 9.43
N ALA A 36 -9.46 28.20 9.19
CA ALA A 36 -9.87 29.54 8.75
C ALA A 36 -9.55 30.65 9.78
N GLN A 37 -9.53 30.31 11.07
CA GLN A 37 -9.20 31.26 12.14
C GLN A 37 -7.70 31.50 12.31
N ILE A 38 -6.89 30.44 12.26
CA ILE A 38 -5.46 30.53 12.57
C ILE A 38 -4.59 30.80 11.32
N ALA A 39 -4.96 30.21 10.18
CA ALA A 39 -4.20 30.30 8.93
C ALA A 39 -5.13 30.18 7.71
N PRO A 40 -5.98 31.18 7.41
CA PRO A 40 -7.00 31.08 6.35
C PRO A 40 -6.42 30.79 4.96
N ALA A 41 -5.17 31.18 4.70
CA ALA A 41 -4.48 30.87 3.47
C ALA A 41 -4.27 29.36 3.20
N TYR A 42 -4.33 28.52 4.24
CA TYR A 42 -4.21 27.07 4.15
C TYR A 42 -5.54 26.34 3.95
N LEU A 43 -6.66 27.06 4.04
CA LEU A 43 -8.01 26.46 3.90
C LEU A 43 -8.18 25.67 2.59
N PRO A 44 -7.66 26.10 1.41
CA PRO A 44 -7.77 25.33 0.18
C PRO A 44 -7.16 23.93 0.24
N LEU A 45 -6.23 23.66 1.17
CA LEU A 45 -5.65 22.32 1.34
C LEU A 45 -6.66 21.32 1.92
N VAL A 46 -7.59 21.76 2.76
CA VAL A 46 -8.69 20.92 3.28
C VAL A 46 -9.60 20.47 2.14
N GLU A 47 -9.84 21.36 1.17
CA GLU A 47 -10.72 21.13 0.02
C GLU A 47 -10.00 20.39 -1.13
N ALA A 48 -8.67 20.30 -1.07
CA ALA A 48 -7.89 19.67 -2.13
C ALA A 48 -7.99 18.14 -2.14
N ALA A 49 -8.43 17.51 -1.04
CA ALA A 49 -8.57 16.06 -0.98
C ALA A 49 -9.65 15.53 -1.95
N GLY A 50 -9.41 14.31 -2.50
CA GLY A 50 -10.37 13.64 -3.37
C GLY A 50 -9.75 12.79 -4.47
N PRO A 51 -10.48 12.57 -5.59
CA PRO A 51 -9.96 11.86 -6.75
C PRO A 51 -8.64 12.48 -7.24
N PHE A 52 -7.67 11.63 -7.54
CA PHE A 52 -6.26 12.04 -7.73
C PHE A 52 -6.08 13.22 -8.70
N ASP A 53 -6.63 13.12 -9.91
CA ASP A 53 -6.42 14.14 -10.95
C ASP A 53 -6.99 15.50 -10.53
N GLN A 54 -8.17 15.49 -9.88
CA GLN A 54 -8.80 16.71 -9.38
C GLN A 54 -8.02 17.33 -8.23
N ALA A 55 -7.57 16.50 -7.29
CA ALA A 55 -6.77 16.93 -6.16
C ALA A 55 -5.42 17.50 -6.61
N LEU A 56 -4.75 16.82 -7.54
CA LEU A 56 -3.49 17.29 -8.13
C LEU A 56 -3.65 18.63 -8.86
N ALA A 57 -4.73 18.78 -9.63
CA ALA A 57 -5.02 20.05 -10.32
C ALA A 57 -5.27 21.20 -9.34
N ARG A 58 -6.03 20.95 -8.24
CA ARG A 58 -6.26 21.95 -7.18
C ARG A 58 -4.95 22.36 -6.50
N LEU A 59 -4.07 21.39 -6.17
CA LEU A 59 -2.78 21.67 -5.56
C LEU A 59 -1.86 22.47 -6.49
N ARG A 60 -1.83 22.15 -7.78
CA ARG A 60 -1.07 22.93 -8.78
C ARG A 60 -1.58 24.37 -8.90
N ALA A 61 -2.90 24.56 -8.87
CA ALA A 61 -3.49 25.90 -8.88
C ALA A 61 -3.20 26.68 -7.58
N PHE A 62 -3.15 25.99 -6.46
CA PHE A 62 -2.82 26.57 -5.15
C PHE A 62 -1.35 26.99 -5.05
N ASP A 63 -0.43 26.18 -5.59
CA ASP A 63 1.01 26.38 -5.51
C ASP A 63 1.53 27.37 -6.57
N ALA A 64 1.01 28.59 -6.58
CA ALA A 64 1.44 29.61 -7.54
C ALA A 64 2.93 29.97 -7.43
N ALA A 65 3.55 29.74 -6.28
CA ALA A 65 4.97 29.98 -6.04
C ALA A 65 5.87 28.81 -6.46
N GLY A 66 5.31 27.65 -6.82
CA GLY A 66 6.04 26.46 -7.26
C GLY A 66 6.84 25.73 -6.17
N VAL A 67 6.54 25.98 -4.90
CA VAL A 67 7.23 25.35 -3.75
C VAL A 67 6.98 23.84 -3.72
N LEU A 68 5.82 23.42 -4.18
CA LEU A 68 5.41 22.02 -4.22
C LEU A 68 5.66 21.35 -5.58
N ALA A 69 6.18 22.06 -6.57
CA ALA A 69 6.28 21.58 -7.96
C ALA A 69 6.92 20.18 -8.07
N SER A 70 8.09 19.98 -7.46
CA SER A 70 8.79 18.69 -7.48
C SER A 70 7.96 17.56 -6.87
N ARG A 71 7.22 17.84 -5.79
CA ARG A 71 6.33 16.87 -5.12
C ARG A 71 5.14 16.50 -6.02
N LEU A 72 4.53 17.49 -6.63
CA LEU A 72 3.36 17.30 -7.51
C LEU A 72 3.74 16.58 -8.80
N ASP A 73 4.93 16.83 -9.33
CA ASP A 73 5.45 16.13 -10.51
C ASP A 73 5.77 14.67 -10.17
N GLY A 74 6.40 14.41 -9.04
CA GLY A 74 6.64 13.03 -8.57
C GLY A 74 5.34 12.26 -8.33
N LEU A 75 4.31 12.87 -7.74
CA LEU A 75 2.99 12.25 -7.62
C LEU A 75 2.38 11.91 -8.99
N ALA A 76 2.51 12.81 -9.97
CA ALA A 76 2.05 12.55 -11.33
C ALA A 76 2.82 11.40 -12.01
N GLU A 77 4.11 11.24 -11.72
CA GLU A 77 4.91 10.09 -12.19
C GLU A 77 4.46 8.78 -11.58
N ILE A 78 4.21 8.75 -10.27
CA ILE A 78 3.66 7.59 -9.57
C ILE A 78 2.31 7.21 -10.17
N ALA A 79 1.41 8.17 -10.36
CA ALA A 79 0.09 7.93 -10.95
C ALA A 79 0.20 7.28 -12.34
N ARG A 80 1.08 7.79 -13.21
CA ARG A 80 1.34 7.20 -14.53
C ARG A 80 1.90 5.78 -14.43
N ALA A 81 2.77 5.51 -13.46
CA ALA A 81 3.36 4.18 -13.27
C ALA A 81 2.34 3.11 -12.84
N VAL A 82 1.25 3.50 -12.17
CA VAL A 82 0.19 2.59 -11.68
C VAL A 82 -1.11 2.70 -12.47
N ASP A 83 -1.13 3.48 -13.54
CA ASP A 83 -2.31 3.76 -14.35
C ASP A 83 -3.04 2.49 -14.79
N GLY A 84 -4.37 2.51 -14.71
CA GLY A 84 -5.25 1.39 -15.03
C GLY A 84 -5.19 0.20 -14.05
N ARG A 85 -4.29 0.18 -13.07
CA ARG A 85 -4.13 -0.92 -12.11
C ARG A 85 -4.82 -0.68 -10.78
N VAL A 86 -4.88 0.58 -10.35
CA VAL A 86 -5.48 1.00 -9.07
C VAL A 86 -6.28 2.29 -9.23
N ALA A 87 -7.30 2.47 -8.39
CA ALA A 87 -7.95 3.76 -8.24
C ALA A 87 -7.14 4.61 -7.25
N LEU A 88 -6.78 5.82 -7.63
CA LEU A 88 -6.01 6.73 -6.81
C LEU A 88 -6.89 7.84 -6.23
N THR A 89 -6.68 8.12 -4.95
CA THR A 89 -7.11 9.34 -4.27
C THR A 89 -5.90 10.07 -3.73
N LEU A 90 -6.00 11.37 -3.56
CA LEU A 90 -4.95 12.18 -2.95
C LEU A 90 -5.54 13.01 -1.82
N ASP A 91 -4.92 12.92 -0.67
CA ASP A 91 -5.13 13.80 0.47
C ASP A 91 -3.79 14.46 0.82
N PRO A 92 -3.64 15.76 0.59
CA PRO A 92 -2.36 16.42 0.78
C PRO A 92 -1.99 16.60 2.25
N THR A 93 -2.96 16.60 3.14
CA THR A 93 -2.78 16.95 4.57
C THR A 93 -2.90 15.77 5.51
N GLU A 94 -3.31 14.58 5.03
CA GLU A 94 -3.40 13.37 5.85
C GLU A 94 -2.01 12.97 6.38
N ARG A 95 -1.99 12.65 7.68
CA ARG A 95 -0.79 12.18 8.41
C ARG A 95 -1.07 10.79 8.97
N HIS A 96 -0.27 9.81 8.57
CA HIS A 96 -0.46 8.41 8.98
C HIS A 96 0.12 8.07 10.37
N GLY A 97 0.43 9.08 11.18
CA GLY A 97 1.03 8.89 12.52
C GLY A 97 2.51 8.47 12.50
N PHE A 98 3.15 8.43 11.35
CA PHE A 98 4.58 8.16 11.22
C PHE A 98 5.34 9.49 11.08
N GLU A 99 5.82 10.03 12.18
CA GLU A 99 6.55 11.31 12.21
C GLU A 99 7.87 11.29 11.41
N TYR A 100 8.39 10.10 11.11
CA TYR A 100 9.61 9.92 10.34
C TYR A 100 9.40 9.93 8.81
N GLN A 101 8.15 9.92 8.32
CA GLN A 101 7.89 10.03 6.89
C GLN A 101 8.24 11.41 6.35
N THR A 102 8.91 11.43 5.21
CA THR A 102 9.42 12.67 4.61
C THR A 102 8.50 13.18 3.51
N TRP A 103 8.62 12.64 2.30
CA TRP A 103 7.99 13.21 1.11
C TRP A 103 6.58 12.65 0.83
N LEU A 104 6.40 11.34 0.92
CA LEU A 104 5.17 10.65 0.55
C LEU A 104 4.77 9.60 1.59
N GLY A 105 3.50 9.61 1.97
CA GLY A 105 2.84 8.49 2.63
C GLY A 105 1.73 7.93 1.74
N PHE A 106 1.43 6.65 1.84
CA PHE A 106 0.31 6.03 1.15
C PHE A 106 -0.35 4.94 1.98
N SER A 107 -1.64 4.75 1.77
CA SER A 107 -2.43 3.63 2.28
C SER A 107 -2.97 2.80 1.13
N LEU A 108 -3.07 1.50 1.34
CA LEU A 108 -3.61 0.54 0.38
C LEU A 108 -4.94 0.00 0.91
N PHE A 109 -5.93 0.00 0.03
CA PHE A 109 -7.26 -0.56 0.30
C PHE A 109 -7.61 -1.57 -0.80
N ALA A 110 -8.21 -2.70 -0.42
CA ALA A 110 -8.76 -3.66 -1.38
C ALA A 110 -10.28 -3.68 -1.30
N ARG A 111 -10.92 -3.96 -2.43
CA ARG A 111 -12.38 -4.14 -2.46
C ARG A 111 -12.76 -5.32 -1.58
N GLY A 112 -13.73 -5.13 -0.70
CA GLY A 112 -14.20 -6.18 0.21
C GLY A 112 -13.41 -6.36 1.50
N ALA A 113 -12.23 -5.76 1.63
CA ALA A 113 -11.42 -5.89 2.85
C ALA A 113 -11.97 -5.09 4.07
N GLY A 114 -12.86 -4.13 3.83
CA GLY A 114 -13.49 -3.32 4.89
C GLY A 114 -12.55 -2.41 5.68
N ALA A 115 -11.24 -2.50 5.44
CA ALA A 115 -10.20 -1.74 6.14
C ALA A 115 -8.94 -1.55 5.25
N GLU A 116 -8.01 -0.74 5.73
CA GLU A 116 -6.68 -0.60 5.14
C GLU A 116 -5.95 -1.94 5.17
N ILE A 117 -5.37 -2.34 4.03
CA ILE A 117 -4.63 -3.60 3.87
C ILE A 117 -3.12 -3.42 3.89
N GLY A 118 -2.66 -2.20 3.90
CA GLY A 118 -1.24 -1.87 3.98
C GLY A 118 -1.00 -0.38 3.89
N ARG A 119 0.17 0.02 4.29
CA ARG A 119 0.63 1.41 4.22
C ARG A 119 2.13 1.48 4.04
N GLY A 120 2.60 2.62 3.55
CA GLY A 120 4.02 2.86 3.37
C GLY A 120 4.32 4.31 3.10
N GLY A 121 5.57 4.58 2.77
CA GLY A 121 6.01 5.92 2.45
C GLY A 121 7.52 6.02 2.31
N THR A 122 7.98 7.24 2.09
CA THR A 122 9.40 7.59 2.05
C THR A 122 9.87 8.06 3.42
N TYR A 123 11.12 7.77 3.75
CA TYR A 123 11.75 8.19 5.00
C TYR A 123 13.27 8.33 4.81
N THR A 124 13.93 8.87 5.81
CA THR A 124 15.38 9.01 5.82
C THR A 124 15.97 8.04 6.85
N ILE A 125 16.95 7.24 6.42
CA ILE A 125 17.78 6.43 7.32
C ILE A 125 18.98 7.30 7.70
N VAL A 126 19.21 7.44 9.01
CA VAL A 126 20.40 8.10 9.54
C VAL A 126 21.36 7.03 10.03
N HIS A 127 22.50 6.88 9.38
CA HIS A 127 23.54 5.91 9.72
C HIS A 127 24.40 6.38 10.89
N GLU A 128 25.15 5.45 11.49
CA GLU A 128 26.22 5.78 12.44
C GLU A 128 27.22 6.73 11.75
N GLY A 129 27.46 7.90 12.36
CA GLY A 129 28.28 8.95 11.75
C GLY A 129 27.51 10.07 11.05
N GLY A 130 26.15 10.00 11.03
CA GLY A 130 25.26 11.09 10.58
C GLY A 130 25.03 11.15 9.06
N ALA A 131 25.49 10.15 8.30
CA ALA A 131 25.16 10.06 6.88
C ALA A 131 23.66 9.73 6.71
N GLU A 132 22.98 10.45 5.81
CA GLU A 132 21.56 10.27 5.52
C GLU A 132 21.36 9.55 4.19
N GLU A 133 20.40 8.62 4.16
CA GLU A 133 19.99 7.86 2.99
C GLU A 133 18.47 7.90 2.84
N ALA A 134 17.97 8.28 1.65
CA ALA A 134 16.55 8.22 1.34
C ALA A 134 16.10 6.78 1.12
N ALA A 135 15.01 6.39 1.77
CA ALA A 135 14.45 5.05 1.68
C ALA A 135 12.94 5.09 1.44
N THR A 136 12.43 3.99 0.89
CA THR A 136 10.99 3.74 0.74
C THR A 136 10.66 2.37 1.33
N GLY A 137 9.62 2.31 2.13
CA GLY A 137 9.18 1.07 2.73
C GLY A 137 7.66 0.96 2.84
N PHE A 138 7.17 -0.26 3.03
CA PHE A 138 5.76 -0.50 3.24
C PHE A 138 5.51 -1.74 4.10
N SER A 139 4.33 -1.79 4.72
CA SER A 139 3.80 -2.94 5.43
C SER A 139 2.50 -3.39 4.78
N LEU A 140 2.32 -4.72 4.64
CA LEU A 140 1.06 -5.33 4.21
C LEU A 140 0.46 -6.12 5.38
N TYR A 141 -0.85 -6.00 5.57
CA TYR A 141 -1.60 -6.69 6.61
C TYR A 141 -2.24 -7.95 6.00
N GLY A 142 -1.48 -9.03 5.97
CA GLY A 142 -1.86 -10.30 5.34
C GLY A 142 -3.14 -10.92 5.90
N ASP A 143 -3.40 -10.74 7.19
CA ASP A 143 -4.63 -11.15 7.87
C ASP A 143 -5.89 -10.49 7.28
N ARG A 144 -5.77 -9.24 6.83
CA ARG A 144 -6.87 -8.50 6.21
C ARG A 144 -7.10 -8.85 4.74
N LEU A 145 -6.09 -9.42 4.09
CA LEU A 145 -6.20 -9.94 2.71
C LEU A 145 -6.78 -11.35 2.67
N ALA A 146 -6.62 -12.11 3.75
CA ALA A 146 -7.09 -13.49 3.89
C ALA A 146 -8.58 -13.59 4.29
N SER A 147 -9.41 -12.60 3.99
CA SER A 147 -10.80 -12.48 4.46
C SER A 147 -11.77 -13.51 3.87
N GLU A 148 -11.38 -14.30 2.89
CA GLU A 148 -12.12 -15.47 2.46
C GLU A 148 -11.33 -16.74 2.85
N PRO A 149 -11.98 -17.77 3.39
CA PRO A 149 -11.33 -19.07 3.50
C PRO A 149 -10.79 -19.41 2.11
N ALA A 150 -9.50 -19.67 2.03
CA ALA A 150 -8.90 -20.10 0.76
C ALA A 150 -9.78 -21.22 0.20
N PRO A 151 -10.19 -21.15 -1.07
CA PRO A 151 -11.00 -22.21 -1.65
C PRO A 151 -10.31 -23.53 -1.35
N GLU A 152 -11.08 -24.51 -0.88
CA GLU A 152 -10.56 -25.82 -0.49
C GLU A 152 -9.73 -26.35 -1.65
N ARG A 153 -8.41 -26.17 -1.56
CA ARG A 153 -7.51 -26.55 -2.65
C ARG A 153 -7.47 -28.06 -2.69
N ARG A 154 -7.98 -28.65 -3.74
CA ARG A 154 -7.90 -30.10 -3.97
C ARG A 154 -6.44 -30.53 -3.95
N ARG A 155 -6.06 -31.31 -2.93
CA ARG A 155 -4.70 -31.82 -2.76
C ARG A 155 -4.60 -33.20 -3.40
N LEU A 156 -3.64 -33.35 -4.30
CA LEU A 156 -3.40 -34.57 -5.06
C LEU A 156 -2.07 -35.19 -4.61
N PHE A 157 -2.16 -36.38 -4.05
CA PHE A 157 -1.00 -37.19 -3.72
C PHE A 157 -0.40 -37.81 -4.99
N LEU A 158 0.88 -37.67 -5.18
CA LEU A 158 1.64 -38.28 -6.26
C LEU A 158 2.51 -39.38 -5.64
N PRO A 159 2.18 -40.66 -5.86
CA PRO A 159 2.95 -41.82 -5.36
C PRO A 159 4.41 -41.75 -5.81
N LEU A 160 5.28 -42.43 -5.07
CA LEU A 160 6.70 -42.50 -5.37
C LEU A 160 6.90 -43.04 -6.80
N GLY A 161 7.78 -42.37 -7.56
CA GLY A 161 8.01 -42.74 -8.98
C GLY A 161 7.07 -42.09 -9.98
N THR A 162 6.09 -41.27 -9.54
CA THR A 162 5.26 -40.51 -10.48
C THR A 162 6.13 -39.56 -11.31
N PRO A 163 6.01 -39.57 -12.66
CA PRO A 163 6.78 -38.69 -13.53
C PRO A 163 6.55 -37.21 -13.20
N GLY A 164 7.63 -36.41 -13.16
CA GLY A 164 7.54 -34.99 -12.85
C GLY A 164 6.65 -34.20 -13.82
N ALA A 165 6.54 -34.66 -15.07
CA ALA A 165 5.64 -34.09 -16.08
C ALA A 165 4.16 -34.21 -15.68
N ALA A 166 3.75 -35.37 -15.14
CA ALA A 166 2.38 -35.57 -14.65
C ALA A 166 2.04 -34.63 -13.51
N GLY A 167 2.98 -34.41 -12.56
CA GLY A 167 2.80 -33.43 -11.50
C GLY A 167 2.68 -31.99 -12.02
N ALA A 168 3.44 -31.63 -13.05
CA ALA A 168 3.37 -30.31 -13.68
C ALA A 168 2.03 -30.09 -14.39
N GLU A 169 1.53 -31.10 -15.10
CA GLU A 169 0.22 -31.07 -15.75
C GLU A 169 -0.93 -30.86 -14.74
N MET A 170 -0.91 -31.64 -13.65
CA MET A 170 -1.91 -31.51 -12.60
C MET A 170 -1.88 -30.12 -11.92
N ARG A 171 -0.69 -29.54 -11.73
CA ARG A 171 -0.60 -28.16 -11.21
C ARG A 171 -1.18 -27.13 -12.18
N ALA A 172 -0.99 -27.33 -13.47
CA ALA A 172 -1.61 -26.46 -14.50
C ALA A 172 -3.14 -26.56 -14.50
N GLU A 173 -3.70 -27.72 -14.10
CA GLU A 173 -5.14 -27.92 -13.89
C GLU A 173 -5.65 -27.38 -12.53
N GLY A 174 -4.80 -26.78 -11.71
CA GLY A 174 -5.16 -26.15 -10.43
C GLY A 174 -5.05 -27.07 -9.21
N TRP A 175 -4.46 -28.26 -9.34
CA TRP A 175 -4.21 -29.13 -8.20
C TRP A 175 -3.02 -28.66 -7.36
N VAL A 176 -3.12 -28.80 -6.05
CA VAL A 176 -1.97 -28.77 -5.16
C VAL A 176 -1.38 -30.17 -5.11
N THR A 177 -0.21 -30.39 -5.70
CA THR A 177 0.43 -31.70 -5.74
C THR A 177 1.38 -31.91 -4.56
N VAL A 178 1.29 -33.08 -3.94
CA VAL A 178 2.18 -33.53 -2.85
C VAL A 178 2.83 -34.84 -3.31
N ALA A 179 4.14 -34.82 -3.58
CA ALA A 179 4.85 -36.01 -3.99
C ALA A 179 5.31 -36.84 -2.78
N ALA A 180 5.17 -38.15 -2.86
CA ALA A 180 5.80 -39.05 -1.92
C ALA A 180 7.32 -38.96 -2.01
N LEU A 181 7.99 -38.88 -0.87
CA LEU A 181 9.44 -38.91 -0.73
C LEU A 181 9.92 -40.31 -0.29
N GLU A 182 9.08 -41.04 0.48
CA GLU A 182 9.38 -42.36 1.02
C GLU A 182 8.32 -43.38 0.56
N PRO A 183 8.66 -44.66 0.52
CA PRO A 183 7.68 -45.73 0.09
C PRO A 183 6.46 -45.87 0.97
N ASP A 184 6.53 -45.47 2.22
CA ASP A 184 5.49 -45.54 3.24
C ASP A 184 4.66 -44.26 3.37
N ASP A 185 4.96 -43.20 2.57
CA ASP A 185 4.11 -42.03 2.49
C ASP A 185 2.73 -42.38 1.97
N THR A 186 1.70 -41.83 2.64
CA THR A 186 0.30 -42.08 2.29
C THR A 186 -0.45 -40.79 2.03
N PRO A 187 -1.51 -40.80 1.20
CA PRO A 187 -2.33 -39.62 0.94
C PRO A 187 -2.90 -39.01 2.22
N ASP A 188 -3.37 -39.85 3.15
CA ASP A 188 -3.98 -39.40 4.42
C ASP A 188 -2.98 -38.70 5.33
N ALA A 189 -1.78 -39.26 5.47
CA ALA A 189 -0.71 -38.65 6.27
C ALA A 189 -0.29 -37.28 5.71
N GLN A 190 -0.41 -37.11 4.39
CA GLN A 190 -0.09 -35.86 3.68
C GLN A 190 -1.31 -34.94 3.50
N LEU A 191 -2.44 -35.24 4.15
CA LEU A 191 -3.68 -34.47 4.07
C LEU A 191 -4.14 -34.26 2.62
N CYS A 192 -4.02 -35.27 1.77
CA CYS A 192 -4.46 -35.23 0.38
C CYS A 192 -5.88 -35.78 0.26
N THR A 193 -6.70 -35.13 -0.56
CA THR A 193 -8.07 -35.52 -0.84
C THR A 193 -8.18 -36.47 -2.04
N HIS A 194 -7.11 -36.54 -2.85
CA HIS A 194 -7.04 -37.33 -4.06
C HIS A 194 -5.66 -37.96 -4.24
N VAL A 195 -5.60 -39.05 -5.01
CA VAL A 195 -4.35 -39.75 -5.39
C VAL A 195 -4.25 -39.84 -6.90
N TRP A 196 -3.04 -39.72 -7.43
CA TRP A 196 -2.70 -40.02 -8.82
C TRP A 196 -2.40 -41.51 -8.95
N GLU A 197 -3.23 -42.24 -9.69
CA GLU A 197 -3.07 -43.69 -9.87
C GLU A 197 -3.30 -44.06 -11.33
N ALA A 198 -2.33 -44.74 -11.94
CA ALA A 198 -2.43 -45.25 -13.32
C ALA A 198 -2.87 -44.19 -14.36
N GLY A 199 -2.37 -42.95 -14.25
CA GLY A 199 -2.71 -41.87 -15.18
C GLY A 199 -4.06 -41.19 -14.91
N ARG A 200 -4.66 -41.41 -13.73
CA ARG A 200 -5.97 -40.82 -13.35
C ARG A 200 -5.97 -40.29 -11.92
N VAL A 201 -6.79 -39.27 -11.71
CA VAL A 201 -7.05 -38.71 -10.37
C VAL A 201 -8.22 -39.48 -9.75
N ARG A 202 -8.05 -39.99 -8.52
CA ARG A 202 -9.09 -40.68 -7.72
C ARG A 202 -9.20 -40.00 -6.36
N ALA A 203 -10.40 -39.92 -5.81
CA ALA A 203 -10.62 -39.55 -4.42
C ALA A 203 -10.05 -40.63 -3.47
N VAL A 204 -9.51 -40.21 -2.34
CA VAL A 204 -9.03 -41.07 -1.25
C VAL A 204 -10.18 -41.42 -0.33
#